data_f2cee79b8871fa8cf19f2355e0a80ba0
#
_entry.id   f2cee79b8871fa8cf19f2355e0a80ba0
#
_cell.length_a   1.000
_cell.length_b   1.000
_cell.length_c   1.000
_cell.angle_alpha   90.00
_cell.angle_beta   90.00
_cell.angle_gamma   90.00
#
_symmetry.space_group_name_H-M   'P 1'
#
loop_
_entity.id
_entity.type
_entity.pdbx_description
1 polymer ?
#
loop_
_entity_poly.entity_id
_entity_poly.type
_entity_poly.pdbx_seq_one_letter_code
_entity_poly.pdbx_strand_id
1 'polypeptide(L)'
;VQINAANYVSQLKQLSTREKIAGVQLPDFSNTRIYTKTESGISDAEYEKAIIEQAIKDQAAGKFQNESADFNLLAKKYVSEVSPDRKGLITDGLTKVSKELPDYLKSIDWIALIFDGEMKYQKEAGNLEYAEFYDGNGEMVATFSNHGWTMFGTKAETQRQTEMCSIYNKAWRQAAKQAESGSQVVKQQGLDQLV
;
A
#
# COMPACT_ATOMS: atom_id res chain seq x y z
N VAL A 1 5.52 9.81 -18.45
CA VAL A 1 4.17 10.30 -18.77
C VAL A 1 3.23 9.50 -17.88
N GLN A 2 2.75 10.08 -16.76
CA GLN A 2 1.71 9.45 -15.92
C GLN A 2 0.40 9.45 -16.73
N ILE A 3 0.00 8.29 -17.20
CA ILE A 3 -1.34 8.10 -17.77
C ILE A 3 -2.29 7.96 -16.59
N ASN A 4 -3.15 8.94 -16.39
CA ASN A 4 -4.18 8.92 -15.35
C ASN A 4 -5.14 7.75 -15.63
N ALA A 5 -5.26 6.79 -14.70
CA ALA A 5 -6.08 5.59 -14.84
C ALA A 5 -7.54 5.90 -15.22
N ALA A 6 -8.11 7.03 -14.75
CA ALA A 6 -9.44 7.49 -15.13
C ALA A 6 -9.55 7.84 -16.62
N ASN A 7 -8.51 8.42 -17.23
CA ASN A 7 -8.46 8.70 -18.67
C ASN A 7 -8.35 7.41 -19.49
N TYR A 8 -7.66 6.42 -18.97
CA TYR A 8 -7.47 5.13 -19.64
C TYR A 8 -8.79 4.33 -19.73
N VAL A 9 -9.54 4.30 -18.62
CA VAL A 9 -10.88 3.67 -18.57
C VAL A 9 -11.87 4.36 -19.49
N SER A 10 -11.84 5.70 -19.57
CA SER A 10 -12.70 6.45 -20.48
C SER A 10 -12.31 6.19 -21.95
N GLN A 11 -11.03 6.01 -22.26
CA GLN A 11 -10.56 5.62 -23.60
C GLN A 11 -10.95 4.18 -23.95
N LEU A 12 -10.83 3.22 -23.02
CA LEU A 12 -11.30 1.84 -23.22
C LEU A 12 -12.82 1.79 -23.43
N LYS A 13 -13.60 2.57 -22.67
CA LYS A 13 -15.05 2.71 -22.88
C LYS A 13 -15.40 3.33 -24.23
N GLN A 14 -14.62 4.30 -24.70
CA GLN A 14 -14.80 4.90 -26.04
C GLN A 14 -14.43 3.94 -27.16
N LEU A 15 -13.42 3.10 -26.99
CA LEU A 15 -13.06 2.04 -27.94
C LEU A 15 -14.14 0.97 -28.01
N SER A 16 -14.71 0.55 -26.87
CA SER A 16 -15.80 -0.43 -26.82
C SER A 16 -17.11 0.07 -27.46
N THR A 17 -17.32 1.38 -27.55
CA THR A 17 -18.49 1.97 -28.20
C THR A 17 -18.27 2.25 -29.70
N ARG A 18 -17.03 2.34 -30.17
CA ARG A 18 -16.73 2.73 -31.56
C ARG A 18 -16.57 1.59 -32.55
N GLU A 19 -16.21 0.39 -32.11
CA GLU A 19 -16.01 -0.74 -33.01
C GLU A 19 -16.80 -1.96 -32.57
N LYS A 20 -18.09 -2.01 -32.94
CA LYS A 20 -18.76 -3.29 -33.16
C LYS A 20 -18.15 -3.92 -34.40
N ILE A 21 -16.99 -4.52 -34.26
CA ILE A 21 -16.49 -5.44 -35.29
C ILE A 21 -17.45 -6.60 -35.27
N ALA A 22 -18.21 -6.77 -36.34
CA ALA A 22 -19.26 -7.78 -36.47
C ALA A 22 -18.65 -9.17 -36.17
N GLY A 23 -19.13 -9.82 -35.11
CA GLY A 23 -18.77 -11.19 -34.74
C GLY A 23 -17.72 -11.37 -33.64
N VAL A 24 -17.10 -10.30 -33.13
CA VAL A 24 -16.18 -10.39 -31.99
C VAL A 24 -16.89 -9.97 -30.72
N GLN A 25 -17.12 -10.91 -29.81
CA GLN A 25 -17.61 -10.64 -28.47
C GLN A 25 -16.41 -10.12 -27.65
N LEU A 26 -16.33 -8.80 -27.42
CA LEU A 26 -15.30 -8.21 -26.58
C LEU A 26 -15.45 -8.74 -25.15
N PRO A 27 -14.34 -9.00 -24.43
CA PRO A 27 -14.40 -9.35 -23.02
C PRO A 27 -15.19 -8.30 -22.24
N ASP A 28 -16.01 -8.75 -21.29
CA ASP A 28 -16.71 -7.86 -20.36
C ASP A 28 -15.70 -7.25 -19.38
N PHE A 29 -15.38 -5.97 -19.58
CA PHE A 29 -14.48 -5.20 -18.72
C PHE A 29 -15.17 -4.61 -17.49
N SER A 30 -16.47 -4.89 -17.26
CA SER A 30 -17.20 -4.37 -16.09
C SER A 30 -16.61 -4.83 -14.75
N ASN A 31 -15.90 -5.97 -14.75
CA ASN A 31 -15.18 -6.52 -13.62
C ASN A 31 -13.66 -6.38 -13.73
N THR A 32 -13.14 -5.61 -14.68
CA THR A 32 -11.71 -5.35 -14.79
C THR A 32 -11.25 -4.59 -13.56
N ARG A 33 -10.38 -5.22 -12.76
CA ARG A 33 -9.75 -4.56 -11.62
C ARG A 33 -8.84 -3.47 -12.14
N ILE A 34 -9.32 -2.25 -12.03
CA ILE A 34 -8.45 -1.09 -12.13
C ILE A 34 -7.79 -1.00 -10.76
N TYR A 35 -6.46 -1.04 -10.72
CA TYR A 35 -5.68 -0.79 -9.50
C TYR A 35 -5.81 0.69 -9.11
N THR A 36 -7.03 1.14 -8.89
CA THR A 36 -7.26 2.43 -8.28
C THR A 36 -7.06 2.24 -6.79
N LYS A 37 -6.04 2.88 -6.27
CA LYS A 37 -5.88 3.14 -4.85
C LYS A 37 -7.23 3.56 -4.30
N THR A 38 -7.80 2.78 -3.40
CA THR A 38 -8.96 3.22 -2.63
C THR A 38 -8.42 4.27 -1.67
N GLU A 39 -8.50 5.55 -2.05
CA GLU A 39 -8.18 6.63 -1.13
C GLU A 39 -9.10 6.50 0.07
N SER A 40 -8.55 6.42 1.27
CA SER A 40 -9.33 6.34 2.51
C SER A 40 -10.13 7.61 2.76
N GLY A 41 -9.87 8.66 2.01
CA GLY A 41 -10.40 10.00 2.22
C GLY A 41 -9.83 10.70 3.44
N ILE A 42 -8.86 10.10 4.12
CA ILE A 42 -8.16 10.69 5.27
C ILE A 42 -6.91 11.40 4.76
N SER A 43 -6.78 12.68 5.07
CA SER A 43 -5.60 13.47 4.71
C SER A 43 -4.37 13.09 5.55
N ASP A 44 -3.17 13.37 5.02
CA ASP A 44 -1.92 13.16 5.77
C ASP A 44 -1.91 13.96 7.09
N ALA A 45 -2.51 15.15 7.13
CA ALA A 45 -2.65 15.95 8.35
C ALA A 45 -3.55 15.30 9.41
N GLU A 46 -4.62 14.61 9.00
CA GLU A 46 -5.48 13.86 9.91
C GLU A 46 -4.78 12.63 10.47
N TYR A 47 -3.98 11.94 9.64
CA TYR A 47 -3.12 10.86 10.11
C TYR A 47 -2.06 11.36 11.10
N GLU A 48 -1.36 12.47 10.80
CA GLU A 48 -0.37 13.07 11.69
C GLU A 48 -1.01 13.39 13.06
N LYS A 49 -2.17 14.03 13.07
CA LYS A 49 -2.91 14.32 14.29
C LYS A 49 -3.26 13.05 15.08
N ALA A 50 -3.78 12.03 14.42
CA ALA A 50 -4.13 10.76 15.06
C ALA A 50 -2.90 10.06 15.66
N ILE A 51 -1.74 10.11 14.98
CA ILE A 51 -0.46 9.56 15.46
C ILE A 51 0.00 10.30 16.71
N ILE A 52 -0.08 11.64 16.73
CA ILE A 52 0.27 12.47 17.89
C ILE A 52 -0.64 12.16 19.09
N GLU A 53 -1.95 12.12 18.87
CA GLU A 53 -2.92 11.80 19.92
C GLU A 53 -2.68 10.40 20.50
N GLN A 54 -2.38 9.42 19.65
CA GLN A 54 -2.08 8.06 20.12
C GLN A 54 -0.76 8.02 20.91
N ALA A 55 0.27 8.73 20.48
CA ALA A 55 1.54 8.80 21.21
C ALA A 55 1.38 9.39 22.63
N ILE A 56 0.54 10.42 22.78
CA ILE A 56 0.23 11.04 24.07
C ILE A 56 -0.52 10.05 24.98
N LYS A 57 -1.51 9.35 24.43
CA LYS A 57 -2.26 8.30 25.15
C LYS A 57 -1.35 7.18 25.64
N ASP A 58 -0.50 6.70 24.76
CA ASP A 58 0.42 5.60 25.06
C ASP A 58 1.43 6.01 26.14
N GLN A 59 1.95 7.25 26.06
CA GLN A 59 2.84 7.79 27.09
C GLN A 59 2.15 7.86 28.46
N ALA A 60 0.92 8.34 28.52
CA ALA A 60 0.15 8.39 29.76
C ALA A 60 -0.15 6.99 30.33
N ALA A 61 -0.23 5.97 29.48
CA ALA A 61 -0.40 4.57 29.85
C ALA A 61 0.93 3.83 30.10
N GLY A 62 2.08 4.49 30.00
CA GLY A 62 3.41 3.89 30.14
C GLY A 62 3.78 2.91 29.02
N LYS A 63 3.12 3.00 27.86
CA LYS A 63 3.36 2.15 26.69
C LYS A 63 4.24 2.84 25.66
N PHE A 64 4.85 2.04 24.80
CA PHE A 64 5.58 2.52 23.62
C PHE A 64 5.09 1.83 22.35
N GLN A 65 5.57 2.22 21.17
CA GLN A 65 5.12 1.78 19.83
C GLN A 65 4.79 0.29 19.75
N ASN A 66 5.72 -0.56 20.16
CA ASN A 66 5.62 -2.02 20.05
C ASN A 66 4.56 -2.64 20.98
N GLU A 67 4.15 -1.91 22.00
CA GLU A 67 3.15 -2.33 22.98
C GLU A 67 1.76 -1.74 22.70
N SER A 68 1.66 -0.82 21.74
CA SER A 68 0.43 -0.14 21.35
C SER A 68 -0.24 -0.83 20.16
N ALA A 69 -1.32 -1.58 20.45
CA ALA A 69 -2.13 -2.19 19.40
C ALA A 69 -2.80 -1.13 18.50
N ASP A 70 -3.24 -0.01 19.08
CA ASP A 70 -3.90 1.08 18.37
C ASP A 70 -2.91 1.79 17.42
N PHE A 71 -1.67 2.02 17.88
CA PHE A 71 -0.62 2.56 17.01
C PHE A 71 -0.31 1.61 15.86
N ASN A 72 -0.19 0.32 16.10
CA ASN A 72 0.09 -0.67 15.06
C ASN A 72 -1.05 -0.74 14.02
N LEU A 73 -2.30 -0.60 14.46
CA LEU A 73 -3.45 -0.55 13.55
C LEU A 73 -3.43 0.72 12.69
N LEU A 74 -3.17 1.88 13.31
CA LEU A 74 -3.03 3.17 12.63
C LEU A 74 -1.88 3.15 11.63
N ALA A 75 -0.74 2.57 12.03
CA ALA A 75 0.43 2.37 11.20
C ALA A 75 0.11 1.56 9.94
N LYS A 76 -0.51 0.41 10.13
CA LYS A 76 -0.90 -0.45 9.02
C LYS A 76 -1.82 0.28 8.04
N LYS A 77 -2.77 1.06 8.54
CA LYS A 77 -3.68 1.84 7.72
C LYS A 77 -2.95 2.92 6.94
N TYR A 78 -2.09 3.70 7.59
CA TYR A 78 -1.32 4.79 6.96
C TYR A 78 -0.36 4.29 5.88
N VAL A 79 0.34 3.17 6.13
CA VAL A 79 1.23 2.56 5.14
C VAL A 79 0.43 1.97 3.98
N SER A 80 -0.75 1.39 4.23
CA SER A 80 -1.58 0.80 3.18
C SER A 80 -2.04 1.80 2.12
N GLU A 81 -2.07 3.09 2.42
CA GLU A 81 -2.38 4.16 1.47
C GLU A 81 -1.41 4.25 0.28
N VAL A 82 -0.16 3.82 0.48
CA VAL A 82 0.88 3.82 -0.56
C VAL A 82 1.30 2.42 -0.98
N SER A 83 0.70 1.39 -0.38
CA SER A 83 1.02 0.00 -0.69
C SER A 83 0.45 -0.39 -2.05
N PRO A 84 1.21 -1.07 -2.91
CA PRO A 84 0.68 -1.63 -4.15
C PRO A 84 -0.29 -2.79 -3.86
N ASP A 85 -1.26 -3.00 -4.73
CA ASP A 85 -2.11 -4.21 -4.69
C ASP A 85 -1.32 -5.45 -5.16
N ARG A 86 -0.45 -5.96 -4.31
CA ARG A 86 0.40 -7.12 -4.60
C ARG A 86 -0.41 -8.34 -5.02
N LYS A 87 -1.58 -8.56 -4.40
CA LYS A 87 -2.44 -9.69 -4.73
C LYS A 87 -2.98 -9.58 -6.16
N GLY A 88 -3.43 -8.39 -6.53
CA GLY A 88 -3.89 -8.12 -7.88
C GLY A 88 -2.76 -8.28 -8.89
N LEU A 89 -1.61 -7.64 -8.67
CA LEU A 89 -0.43 -7.74 -9.53
C LEU A 89 0.01 -9.20 -9.76
N ILE A 90 0.10 -9.99 -8.70
CA ILE A 90 0.46 -11.41 -8.79
C ILE A 90 -0.59 -12.19 -9.60
N THR A 91 -1.88 -11.99 -9.31
CA THR A 91 -2.97 -12.70 -9.99
C THR A 91 -2.97 -12.40 -11.48
N ASP A 92 -2.79 -11.14 -11.88
CA ASP A 92 -2.82 -10.74 -13.28
C ASP A 92 -1.56 -11.17 -14.03
N GLY A 93 -0.38 -11.06 -13.38
CA GLY A 93 0.86 -11.58 -13.93
C GLY A 93 0.81 -13.09 -14.17
N LEU A 94 0.32 -13.87 -13.21
CA LEU A 94 0.12 -15.32 -13.37
C LEU A 94 -0.91 -15.64 -14.45
N THR A 95 -1.97 -14.86 -14.56
CA THR A 95 -2.97 -15.00 -15.62
C THR A 95 -2.36 -14.76 -16.99
N LYS A 96 -1.46 -13.78 -17.14
CA LYS A 96 -0.70 -13.51 -18.37
C LYS A 96 0.12 -14.71 -18.79
N VAL A 97 0.77 -15.38 -17.84
CA VAL A 97 1.62 -16.55 -18.11
C VAL A 97 0.81 -17.81 -18.43
N SER A 98 -0.38 -17.98 -17.84
CA SER A 98 -1.20 -19.17 -17.95
C SER A 98 -2.11 -19.20 -19.19
N LYS A 99 -2.40 -18.02 -19.79
CA LYS A 99 -3.28 -17.93 -20.96
C LYS A 99 -2.50 -18.06 -22.26
N GLU A 100 -2.76 -19.13 -23.01
CA GLU A 100 -2.56 -19.12 -24.46
C GLU A 100 -3.73 -18.36 -25.09
N LEU A 101 -3.49 -17.12 -25.49
CA LEU A 101 -4.50 -16.33 -26.20
C LEU A 101 -4.71 -16.89 -27.60
N PRO A 102 -5.97 -17.04 -28.07
CA PRO A 102 -6.25 -17.35 -29.47
C PRO A 102 -5.55 -16.37 -30.41
N ASP A 103 -5.14 -16.85 -31.61
CA ASP A 103 -4.30 -16.07 -32.54
C ASP A 103 -4.90 -14.71 -32.92
N TYR A 104 -6.21 -14.58 -33.01
CA TYR A 104 -6.90 -13.32 -33.32
C TYR A 104 -6.85 -12.28 -32.16
N LEU A 105 -6.56 -12.73 -30.91
CA LEU A 105 -6.38 -11.86 -29.74
C LEU A 105 -4.91 -11.57 -29.45
N LYS A 106 -3.97 -12.27 -30.09
CA LYS A 106 -2.52 -12.04 -29.91
C LYS A 106 -2.07 -10.66 -30.40
N SER A 107 -2.82 -10.03 -31.30
CA SER A 107 -2.54 -8.66 -31.76
C SER A 107 -2.83 -7.60 -30.69
N ILE A 108 -3.61 -7.96 -29.66
CA ILE A 108 -3.98 -7.06 -28.55
C ILE A 108 -3.59 -7.77 -27.26
N ASP A 109 -2.51 -7.34 -26.65
CA ASP A 109 -2.12 -7.84 -25.34
C ASP A 109 -2.97 -7.17 -24.25
N TRP A 110 -4.21 -7.67 -24.08
CA TRP A 110 -5.17 -7.15 -23.12
C TRP A 110 -4.65 -7.22 -21.68
N ILE A 111 -3.81 -8.21 -21.39
CA ILE A 111 -3.24 -8.38 -20.05
C ILE A 111 -2.14 -7.37 -19.83
N ALA A 112 -1.35 -7.03 -20.86
CA ALA A 112 -0.39 -5.94 -20.78
C ALA A 112 -1.07 -4.59 -20.55
N LEU A 113 -2.32 -4.41 -21.03
CA LEU A 113 -3.12 -3.21 -20.82
C LEU A 113 -3.64 -3.04 -19.40
N ILE A 114 -3.91 -4.13 -18.69
CA ILE A 114 -4.47 -4.12 -17.32
C ILE A 114 -3.43 -4.44 -16.24
N PHE A 115 -2.33 -5.06 -16.62
CA PHE A 115 -1.22 -5.38 -15.73
C PHE A 115 -0.25 -4.19 -15.65
N ASP A 116 -0.45 -3.34 -14.65
CA ASP A 116 0.43 -2.20 -14.38
C ASP A 116 1.67 -2.66 -13.60
N GLY A 117 2.51 -3.45 -14.26
CA GLY A 117 3.70 -4.01 -13.67
C GLY A 117 4.53 -4.83 -14.64
N GLU A 118 5.61 -5.41 -14.16
CA GLU A 118 6.48 -6.33 -14.89
C GLU A 118 6.56 -7.67 -14.16
N MET A 119 6.48 -8.78 -14.90
CA MET A 119 6.73 -10.11 -14.37
C MET A 119 7.89 -10.76 -15.14
N LYS A 120 8.94 -11.16 -14.43
CA LYS A 120 10.00 -12.02 -14.93
C LYS A 120 9.80 -13.41 -14.37
N TYR A 121 9.94 -14.45 -15.19
CA TYR A 121 9.66 -15.81 -14.74
C TYR A 121 10.44 -16.88 -15.49
N GLN A 122 10.59 -18.04 -14.84
CA GLN A 122 11.15 -19.26 -15.41
C GLN A 122 10.15 -20.40 -15.23
N LYS A 123 10.01 -21.22 -16.27
CA LYS A 123 9.19 -22.44 -16.26
C LYS A 123 10.08 -23.67 -16.50
N GLU A 124 9.78 -24.74 -15.79
CA GLU A 124 10.36 -26.05 -16.04
C GLU A 124 9.23 -27.07 -16.16
N ALA A 125 9.26 -27.88 -17.22
CA ALA A 125 8.21 -28.87 -17.51
C ALA A 125 6.77 -28.35 -17.43
N GLY A 126 6.56 -27.07 -17.79
CA GLY A 126 5.24 -26.41 -17.78
C GLY A 126 4.84 -25.81 -16.42
N ASN A 127 5.62 -26.04 -15.37
CA ASN A 127 5.39 -25.46 -14.05
C ASN A 127 6.18 -24.16 -13.85
N LEU A 128 5.64 -23.28 -13.04
CA LEU A 128 6.34 -22.06 -12.62
C LEU A 128 7.36 -22.41 -11.54
N GLU A 129 8.66 -22.25 -11.82
CA GLU A 129 9.74 -22.52 -10.87
C GLU A 129 10.17 -21.24 -10.13
N TYR A 130 10.20 -20.13 -10.86
CA TYR A 130 10.62 -18.85 -10.34
C TYR A 130 9.82 -17.71 -10.96
N ALA A 131 9.47 -16.69 -10.18
CA ALA A 131 8.92 -15.44 -10.69
C ALA A 131 9.28 -14.25 -9.81
N GLU A 132 9.47 -13.10 -10.44
CA GLU A 132 9.63 -11.78 -9.82
C GLU A 132 8.48 -10.89 -10.30
N PHE A 133 7.91 -10.14 -9.38
CA PHE A 133 6.83 -9.20 -9.67
C PHE A 133 7.27 -7.79 -9.30
N TYR A 134 7.12 -6.88 -10.23
CA TYR A 134 7.44 -5.47 -10.09
C TYR A 134 6.17 -4.65 -10.25
N ASP A 135 6.03 -3.57 -9.49
CA ASP A 135 4.93 -2.62 -9.62
C ASP A 135 5.14 -1.65 -10.79
N GLY A 136 4.17 -0.73 -11.01
CA GLY A 136 4.24 0.28 -12.06
C GLY A 136 5.39 1.28 -11.89
N ASN A 137 6.06 1.32 -10.73
CA ASN A 137 7.25 2.12 -10.48
C ASN A 137 8.55 1.35 -10.70
N GLY A 138 8.47 0.08 -11.08
CA GLY A 138 9.62 -0.81 -11.26
C GLY A 138 10.23 -1.31 -9.94
N GLU A 139 9.51 -1.23 -8.82
CA GLU A 139 9.95 -1.78 -7.55
C GLU A 139 9.51 -3.24 -7.42
N MET A 140 10.42 -4.12 -6.99
CA MET A 140 10.09 -5.52 -6.74
C MET A 140 9.18 -5.63 -5.52
N VAL A 141 8.00 -6.21 -5.71
CA VAL A 141 6.96 -6.31 -4.67
C VAL A 141 6.72 -7.72 -4.19
N ALA A 142 7.10 -8.73 -5.00
CA ALA A 142 7.00 -10.13 -4.63
C ALA A 142 7.95 -10.99 -5.46
N THR A 143 8.34 -12.16 -4.89
CA THR A 143 8.96 -13.26 -5.64
C THR A 143 8.28 -14.58 -5.30
N PHE A 144 8.32 -15.50 -6.25
CA PHE A 144 7.97 -16.90 -6.07
C PHE A 144 9.22 -17.75 -6.33
N SER A 145 9.60 -18.61 -5.37
CA SER A 145 10.71 -19.55 -5.52
C SER A 145 10.54 -20.70 -4.53
N ASN A 146 11.02 -21.90 -4.88
CA ASN A 146 10.95 -23.07 -4.02
C ASN A 146 9.52 -23.32 -3.45
N HIS A 147 8.50 -23.14 -4.29
CA HIS A 147 7.08 -23.28 -3.95
C HIS A 147 6.60 -22.30 -2.85
N GLY A 148 7.32 -21.22 -2.57
CA GLY A 148 7.00 -20.22 -1.58
C GLY A 148 6.98 -18.79 -2.13
N TRP A 149 6.24 -17.92 -1.44
CA TRP A 149 6.12 -16.50 -1.75
C TRP A 149 6.91 -15.66 -0.76
N THR A 150 7.65 -14.67 -1.29
CA THR A 150 8.26 -13.61 -0.48
C THR A 150 7.71 -12.27 -0.92
N MET A 151 7.26 -11.44 0.04
CA MET A 151 6.75 -10.10 -0.22
C MET A 151 7.78 -9.06 0.20
N PHE A 152 7.95 -8.01 -0.59
CA PHE A 152 8.90 -6.92 -0.33
C PHE A 152 8.16 -5.60 -0.10
N GLY A 153 8.69 -4.80 0.82
CA GLY A 153 8.22 -3.42 1.02
C GLY A 153 8.77 -2.49 -0.06
N THR A 154 7.95 -1.54 -0.50
CA THR A 154 8.37 -0.47 -1.42
C THR A 154 9.06 0.66 -0.65
N LYS A 155 9.76 1.54 -1.39
CA LYS A 155 10.34 2.76 -0.80
C LYS A 155 9.28 3.66 -0.20
N ALA A 156 8.13 3.80 -0.87
CA ALA A 156 7.02 4.60 -0.38
C ALA A 156 6.47 4.07 0.95
N GLU A 157 6.31 2.75 1.09
CA GLU A 157 5.91 2.12 2.35
C GLU A 157 6.93 2.35 3.45
N THR A 158 8.22 2.16 3.15
CA THR A 158 9.32 2.37 4.09
C THR A 158 9.42 3.83 4.54
N GLN A 159 9.25 4.77 3.62
CA GLN A 159 9.23 6.20 3.92
C GLN A 159 8.07 6.53 4.87
N ARG A 160 6.85 6.13 4.55
CA ARG A 160 5.68 6.37 5.43
C ARG A 160 5.85 5.75 6.80
N GLN A 161 6.40 4.53 6.88
CA GLN A 161 6.70 3.90 8.17
C GLN A 161 7.68 4.72 8.99
N THR A 162 8.74 5.24 8.35
CA THR A 162 9.76 6.06 9.02
C THR A 162 9.20 7.40 9.50
N GLU A 163 8.43 8.08 8.65
CA GLU A 163 7.77 9.35 9.00
C GLU A 163 6.83 9.19 10.20
N MET A 164 5.98 8.19 10.15
CA MET A 164 5.05 7.90 11.22
C MET A 164 5.75 7.59 12.55
N CYS A 165 6.78 6.75 12.54
CA CYS A 165 7.57 6.46 13.74
C CYS A 165 8.26 7.72 14.27
N SER A 166 8.72 8.61 13.40
CA SER A 166 9.34 9.89 13.77
C SER A 166 8.35 10.81 14.48
N ILE A 167 7.13 10.98 13.90
CA ILE A 167 6.05 11.79 14.49
C ILE A 167 5.67 11.26 15.88
N TYR A 168 5.42 9.95 15.97
CA TYR A 168 5.07 9.29 17.22
C TYR A 168 6.15 9.50 18.30
N ASN A 169 7.42 9.22 17.97
CA ASN A 169 8.54 9.35 18.91
C ASN A 169 8.69 10.78 19.43
N LYS A 170 8.53 11.77 18.56
CA LYS A 170 8.60 13.18 18.93
C LYS A 170 7.47 13.54 19.90
N ALA A 171 6.25 13.18 19.57
CA ALA A 171 5.07 13.46 20.41
C ALA A 171 5.15 12.74 21.77
N TRP A 172 5.54 11.46 21.78
CA TRP A 172 5.70 10.67 23.00
C TRP A 172 6.74 11.29 23.95
N ARG A 173 7.91 11.68 23.41
CA ARG A 173 8.96 12.32 24.20
C ARG A 173 8.55 13.70 24.73
N GLN A 174 7.78 14.47 23.97
CA GLN A 174 7.27 15.76 24.41
C GLN A 174 6.26 15.57 25.57
N ALA A 175 5.35 14.60 25.45
CA ALA A 175 4.41 14.28 26.53
C ALA A 175 5.14 13.82 27.80
N ALA A 176 6.17 12.99 27.68
CA ALA A 176 6.99 12.55 28.82
C ALA A 176 7.64 13.73 29.55
N LYS A 177 8.27 14.65 28.82
CA LYS A 177 8.87 15.87 29.40
C LYS A 177 7.86 16.77 30.13
N GLN A 178 6.66 16.90 29.57
CA GLN A 178 5.59 17.68 30.19
C GLN A 178 5.10 17.03 31.49
N ALA A 179 4.96 15.70 31.51
CA ALA A 179 4.60 14.97 32.73
C ALA A 179 5.65 15.12 33.85
N GLU A 180 6.95 15.04 33.52
CA GLU A 180 8.06 15.26 34.46
C GLU A 180 8.05 16.68 35.02
N SER A 181 7.89 17.69 34.13
CA SER A 181 7.86 19.10 34.56
C SER A 181 6.66 19.41 35.45
N GLY A 182 5.48 18.87 35.14
CA GLY A 182 4.29 19.01 35.99
C GLY A 182 4.46 18.37 37.36
N SER A 183 5.14 17.24 37.42
CA SER A 183 5.43 16.54 38.71
C SER A 183 6.43 17.32 39.56
N GLN A 184 7.37 18.04 38.99
CA GLN A 184 8.34 18.88 39.73
C GLN A 184 7.66 20.11 40.33
N VAL A 185 6.76 20.77 39.59
CA VAL A 185 6.01 21.94 40.08
C VAL A 185 5.13 21.56 41.29
N VAL A 186 4.45 20.42 41.23
CA VAL A 186 3.61 19.93 42.33
C VAL A 186 4.44 19.59 43.59
N LYS A 187 5.62 19.01 43.43
CA LYS A 187 6.54 18.72 44.54
C LYS A 187 7.07 19.99 45.19
N GLN A 188 7.36 21.02 44.42
CA GLN A 188 7.89 22.30 44.94
C GLN A 188 6.81 23.08 45.68
N GLN A 189 5.57 23.14 45.16
CA GLN A 189 4.43 23.76 45.84
C GLN A 189 4.02 23.03 47.14
N GLY A 190 4.21 21.71 47.20
CA GLY A 190 3.96 20.92 48.41
C GLY A 190 5.00 21.15 49.53
N LEU A 191 6.24 21.51 49.16
CA LEU A 191 7.29 21.85 50.14
C LEU A 191 7.13 23.28 50.70
N ASP A 192 6.65 24.23 49.90
CA ASP A 192 6.43 25.63 50.34
C ASP A 192 5.20 25.80 51.24
N GLN A 193 4.33 24.78 51.35
CA GLN A 193 3.19 24.78 52.30
C GLN A 193 3.51 24.15 53.63
N LEU A 194 4.70 23.61 53.84
CA LEU A 194 5.13 22.94 55.09
C LEU A 194 6.15 23.78 55.87
N VAL A 195 6.40 25.04 55.48
CA VAL A 195 7.18 26.07 56.19
C VAL A 195 6.23 27.17 56.61
#